data_0b244310e5a97cdc9bfe814dee8e301e
#
_entry.id   0b244310e5a97cdc9bfe814dee8e301e
#
_cell.length_a   1.000
_cell.length_b   1.000
_cell.length_c   1.000
_cell.angle_alpha   90.00
_cell.angle_beta   90.00
_cell.angle_gamma   90.00
#
_symmetry.space_group_name_H-M   'P 1'
#
loop_
_entity.id
_entity.type
_entity.pdbx_description
1 polymer ?
#
loop_
_entity_poly.entity_id
_entity_poly.type
_entity_poly.pdbx_seq_one_letter_code
_entity_poly.pdbx_strand_id
1 'polypeptide(L)'
;NISKQSLRTHKKVEELEKAFDEARREAGNAFGDDTIFIEKFIEDPKHIEVQILGDHYGNIVHLYERDCSVQRRFQKVVEIAPAPSLKQTTKDKLYEYALAITQYVKYDNAGTVEFLVDSDENIYFIEVNPRIQVEHTVTEQVTGYDIVCAQIHIADGAALNSPMIEIYSQADIQCRGFAIQCRITTEDPENDFKPDYGTIIAYRNA
;
A
#
# COMPACT_ATOMS: atom_id res chain seq x y z
N ASN A 1 -6.89 -7.38 10.98
CA ASN A 1 -7.46 -6.04 10.80
C ASN A 1 -7.40 -5.30 12.13
N ILE A 2 -6.26 -4.65 12.41
CA ILE A 2 -6.17 -3.72 13.52
C ILE A 2 -6.98 -2.50 13.08
N SER A 3 -8.09 -2.25 13.75
CA SER A 3 -8.93 -1.09 13.49
C SER A 3 -8.11 0.18 13.72
N LYS A 4 -7.92 1.00 12.69
CA LYS A 4 -7.22 2.29 12.77
C LYS A 4 -7.83 3.26 13.79
N GLN A 5 -8.97 2.94 14.39
CA GLN A 5 -9.65 3.74 15.42
C GLN A 5 -8.96 3.73 16.79
N SER A 6 -7.97 2.86 17.00
CA SER A 6 -7.24 2.76 18.27
C SER A 6 -5.85 3.43 18.26
N LEU A 7 -5.44 4.06 17.15
CA LEU A 7 -4.16 4.77 17.08
C LEU A 7 -4.22 6.08 17.86
N ARG A 8 -3.31 6.25 18.82
CA ARG A 8 -3.12 7.49 19.59
C ARG A 8 -1.68 7.96 19.46
N THR A 9 -1.50 9.24 19.18
CA THR A 9 -0.17 9.86 19.07
C THR A 9 0.10 10.70 20.30
N HIS A 10 1.23 10.44 20.97
CA HIS A 10 1.69 11.20 22.12
C HIS A 10 3.09 11.75 21.85
N LYS A 11 3.27 13.07 22.06
CA LYS A 11 4.55 13.76 21.83
C LYS A 11 5.39 13.92 23.11
N LYS A 12 4.85 13.59 24.28
CA LYS A 12 5.52 13.77 25.57
C LYS A 12 5.64 12.43 26.29
N VAL A 13 6.83 12.14 26.77
CA VAL A 13 7.15 10.90 27.49
C VAL A 13 6.35 10.79 28.79
N GLU A 14 6.09 11.90 29.47
CA GLU A 14 5.36 11.94 30.75
C GLU A 14 3.88 11.52 30.59
N GLU A 15 3.32 11.62 29.37
CA GLU A 15 1.95 11.22 29.08
C GLU A 15 1.84 9.76 28.65
N LEU A 16 2.96 9.10 28.33
CA LEU A 16 3.00 7.80 27.69
C LEU A 16 2.41 6.70 28.58
N GLU A 17 2.80 6.65 29.86
CA GLU A 17 2.34 5.62 30.80
C GLU A 17 0.81 5.66 30.97
N LYS A 18 0.27 6.85 31.20
CA LYS A 18 -1.19 7.01 31.32
C LYS A 18 -1.92 6.64 30.04
N ALA A 19 -1.40 7.07 28.90
CA ALA A 19 -1.99 6.76 27.59
C ALA A 19 -1.94 5.26 27.26
N PHE A 20 -0.86 4.60 27.67
CA PHE A 20 -0.70 3.16 27.53
C PHE A 20 -1.76 2.40 28.32
N ASP A 21 -1.96 2.75 29.60
CA ASP A 21 -2.97 2.12 30.46
C ASP A 21 -4.40 2.37 29.97
N GLU A 22 -4.67 3.57 29.43
CA GLU A 22 -5.97 3.87 28.85
C GLU A 22 -6.22 3.04 27.59
N ALA A 23 -5.23 2.95 26.70
CA ALA A 23 -5.33 2.18 25.46
C ALA A 23 -5.53 0.67 25.73
N ARG A 24 -4.81 0.11 26.73
CA ARG A 24 -5.01 -1.29 27.14
C ARG A 24 -6.44 -1.56 27.59
N ARG A 25 -6.97 -0.68 28.46
CA ARG A 25 -8.36 -0.83 28.93
C ARG A 25 -9.38 -0.77 27.80
N GLU A 26 -9.18 0.14 26.86
CA GLU A 26 -10.06 0.24 25.69
C GLU A 26 -9.97 -0.98 24.79
N ALA A 27 -8.75 -1.47 24.52
CA ALA A 27 -8.53 -2.68 23.71
C ALA A 27 -9.20 -3.90 24.37
N GLY A 28 -9.00 -4.10 25.68
CA GLY A 28 -9.63 -5.18 26.43
C GLY A 28 -11.16 -5.11 26.38
N ASN A 29 -11.74 -3.91 26.55
CA ASN A 29 -13.19 -3.74 26.52
C ASN A 29 -13.78 -3.92 25.11
N ALA A 30 -13.09 -3.46 24.06
CA ALA A 30 -13.59 -3.49 22.69
C ALA A 30 -13.37 -4.82 21.97
N PHE A 31 -12.26 -5.51 22.28
CA PHE A 31 -11.81 -6.68 21.52
C PHE A 31 -11.63 -7.94 22.38
N GLY A 32 -11.72 -7.84 23.71
CA GLY A 32 -11.45 -8.94 24.63
C GLY A 32 -9.96 -9.29 24.77
N ASP A 33 -9.08 -8.50 24.17
CA ASP A 33 -7.61 -8.61 24.22
C ASP A 33 -7.03 -7.23 24.50
N ASP A 34 -6.22 -7.11 25.55
CA ASP A 34 -5.60 -5.87 25.99
C ASP A 34 -4.18 -5.68 25.46
N THR A 35 -3.76 -6.52 24.52
CA THR A 35 -2.44 -6.44 23.89
C THR A 35 -2.33 -5.18 23.04
N ILE A 36 -1.34 -4.34 23.35
CA ILE A 36 -1.00 -3.15 22.57
C ILE A 36 0.52 -3.07 22.39
N PHE A 37 0.96 -2.34 21.39
CA PHE A 37 2.36 -2.07 21.14
C PHE A 37 2.58 -0.59 20.81
N ILE A 38 3.81 -0.13 20.95
CA ILE A 38 4.22 1.25 20.70
C ILE A 38 5.05 1.27 19.42
N GLU A 39 4.67 2.16 18.50
CA GLU A 39 5.43 2.40 17.28
C GLU A 39 6.00 3.82 17.27
N LYS A 40 7.13 3.98 16.58
CA LYS A 40 7.67 5.31 16.31
C LYS A 40 6.71 6.07 15.38
N PHE A 41 6.26 7.24 15.81
CA PHE A 41 5.50 8.13 14.95
C PHE A 41 6.45 8.86 13.97
N ILE A 42 6.15 8.78 12.69
CA ILE A 42 6.88 9.49 11.63
C ILE A 42 6.07 10.72 11.24
N GLU A 43 6.66 11.91 11.39
CA GLU A 43 5.99 13.17 11.06
C GLU A 43 5.98 13.40 9.55
N ASP A 44 4.83 13.77 9.00
CA ASP A 44 4.58 14.10 7.59
C ASP A 44 5.24 13.13 6.57
N PRO A 45 5.13 11.81 6.76
CA PRO A 45 5.78 10.87 5.87
C PRO A 45 5.05 10.76 4.53
N LYS A 46 5.80 10.40 3.49
CA LYS A 46 5.21 9.85 2.28
C LYS A 46 4.81 8.41 2.53
N HIS A 47 3.64 8.03 2.02
CA HIS A 47 3.18 6.65 2.00
C HIS A 47 3.51 6.06 0.63
N ILE A 48 4.51 5.23 0.59
CA ILE A 48 5.03 4.61 -0.64
C ILE A 48 4.79 3.11 -0.56
N GLU A 49 4.36 2.54 -1.65
CA GLU A 49 4.12 1.11 -1.73
C GLU A 49 4.75 0.51 -3.00
N VAL A 50 5.27 -0.71 -2.88
CA VAL A 50 5.89 -1.44 -3.98
C VAL A 50 5.00 -2.60 -4.38
N GLN A 51 4.60 -2.63 -5.65
CA GLN A 51 3.82 -3.74 -6.21
C GLN A 51 4.72 -4.94 -6.45
N ILE A 52 4.31 -6.09 -5.95
CA ILE A 52 4.99 -7.37 -6.11
C ILE A 52 4.13 -8.32 -6.94
N LEU A 53 4.79 -9.14 -7.73
CA LEU A 53 4.21 -10.28 -8.41
C LEU A 53 5.17 -11.46 -8.29
N GLY A 54 4.66 -12.59 -7.76
CA GLY A 54 5.43 -13.82 -7.57
C GLY A 54 4.70 -15.02 -8.17
N ASP A 55 5.42 -16.07 -8.54
CA ASP A 55 4.84 -17.32 -9.01
C ASP A 55 5.14 -18.50 -8.06
N HIS A 56 4.47 -19.62 -8.27
CA HIS A 56 4.66 -20.84 -7.48
C HIS A 56 6.07 -21.45 -7.58
N TYR A 57 6.88 -20.98 -8.52
CA TYR A 57 8.23 -21.49 -8.78
C TYR A 57 9.32 -20.70 -8.06
N GLY A 58 8.92 -19.63 -7.34
CA GLY A 58 9.82 -18.79 -6.56
C GLY A 58 10.41 -17.61 -7.35
N ASN A 59 9.93 -17.35 -8.56
CA ASN A 59 10.26 -16.13 -9.27
C ASN A 59 9.43 -14.99 -8.69
N ILE A 60 10.09 -13.91 -8.28
CA ILE A 60 9.44 -12.73 -7.71
C ILE A 60 10.03 -11.48 -8.35
N VAL A 61 9.16 -10.58 -8.80
CA VAL A 61 9.52 -9.29 -9.38
C VAL A 61 8.75 -8.16 -8.70
N HIS A 62 9.29 -6.93 -8.79
CA HIS A 62 8.52 -5.73 -8.48
C HIS A 62 8.01 -5.06 -9.76
N LEU A 63 6.83 -4.44 -9.67
CA LEU A 63 6.21 -3.64 -10.73
C LEU A 63 6.26 -2.15 -10.38
N TYR A 64 7.38 -1.69 -9.84
CA TYR A 64 7.62 -0.33 -9.37
C TYR A 64 6.77 0.08 -8.17
N GLU A 65 6.93 1.34 -7.77
CA GLU A 65 6.29 1.92 -6.61
C GLU A 65 5.14 2.87 -6.99
N ARG A 66 4.25 3.08 -6.01
CA ARG A 66 3.19 4.10 -6.06
C ARG A 66 3.34 5.05 -4.87
N ASP A 67 3.03 6.32 -5.09
CA ASP A 67 2.87 7.32 -4.03
C ASP A 67 1.38 7.41 -3.66
N CYS A 68 1.06 7.06 -2.43
CA CYS A 68 -0.29 7.07 -1.86
C CYS A 68 -0.39 8.07 -0.70
N SER A 69 0.44 9.13 -0.69
CA SER A 69 0.52 10.08 0.42
C SER A 69 -0.71 10.98 0.54
N VAL A 70 -1.44 11.21 -0.55
CA VAL A 70 -2.67 12.00 -0.51
C VAL A 70 -3.80 11.18 0.09
N GLN A 71 -4.03 11.40 1.37
CA GLN A 71 -5.00 10.66 2.16
C GLN A 71 -5.93 11.59 2.93
N ARG A 72 -7.14 11.12 3.20
CA ARG A 72 -8.07 11.74 4.11
C ARG A 72 -8.45 10.74 5.22
N ARG A 73 -8.21 11.09 6.48
CA ARG A 73 -8.46 10.20 7.62
C ARG A 73 -7.83 8.83 7.45
N PHE A 74 -6.57 8.80 6.98
CA PHE A 74 -5.80 7.59 6.69
C PHE A 74 -6.38 6.71 5.55
N GLN A 75 -7.29 7.25 4.75
CA GLN A 75 -7.80 6.60 3.57
C GLN A 75 -7.16 7.21 2.32
N LYS A 76 -6.58 6.40 1.45
CA LYS A 76 -5.98 6.82 0.19
C LYS A 76 -7.05 7.48 -0.69
N VAL A 77 -6.74 8.64 -1.28
CA VAL A 77 -7.66 9.41 -2.13
C VAL A 77 -7.08 9.62 -3.52
N VAL A 78 -5.77 9.86 -3.60
CA VAL A 78 -5.04 9.98 -4.87
C VAL A 78 -3.82 9.07 -4.82
N GLU A 79 -3.64 8.28 -5.86
CA GLU A 79 -2.49 7.41 -6.04
C GLU A 79 -1.76 7.76 -7.34
N ILE A 80 -0.44 7.79 -7.31
CA ILE A 80 0.41 8.18 -8.45
C ILE A 80 1.48 7.10 -8.67
N ALA A 81 1.65 6.66 -9.89
CA ALA A 81 2.76 5.78 -10.28
C ALA A 81 3.54 6.39 -11.47
N PRO A 82 4.88 6.29 -11.47
CA PRO A 82 5.74 6.07 -10.30
C PRO A 82 5.73 7.28 -9.35
N ALA A 83 6.26 7.13 -8.12
CA ALA A 83 6.34 8.22 -7.15
C ALA A 83 7.19 9.39 -7.70
N PRO A 84 6.62 10.61 -7.85
CA PRO A 84 7.30 11.68 -8.58
C PRO A 84 8.43 12.34 -7.79
N SER A 85 8.40 12.26 -6.48
CA SER A 85 9.21 13.09 -5.58
C SER A 85 10.27 12.34 -4.79
N LEU A 86 10.57 11.08 -5.12
CA LEU A 86 11.64 10.31 -4.50
C LEU A 86 12.88 10.28 -5.37
N LYS A 87 14.07 10.29 -4.72
CA LYS A 87 15.33 10.03 -5.40
C LYS A 87 15.40 8.59 -5.90
N GLN A 88 16.08 8.36 -7.00
CA GLN A 88 16.24 7.01 -7.55
C GLN A 88 16.89 6.06 -6.54
N THR A 89 17.88 6.52 -5.78
CA THR A 89 18.53 5.72 -4.74
C THR A 89 17.57 5.25 -3.64
N THR A 90 16.54 6.03 -3.33
CA THR A 90 15.51 5.65 -2.35
C THR A 90 14.54 4.65 -2.96
N LYS A 91 14.15 4.84 -4.23
CA LYS A 91 13.34 3.86 -4.97
C LYS A 91 14.04 2.51 -5.05
N ASP A 92 15.33 2.50 -5.39
CA ASP A 92 16.13 1.26 -5.50
C ASP A 92 16.14 0.49 -4.16
N LYS A 93 16.30 1.20 -3.03
CA LYS A 93 16.21 0.60 -1.70
C LYS A 93 14.82 0.05 -1.37
N LEU A 94 13.76 0.77 -1.76
CA LEU A 94 12.38 0.31 -1.58
C LEU A 94 12.15 -1.01 -2.32
N TYR A 95 12.64 -1.13 -3.56
CA TYR A 95 12.55 -2.36 -4.33
C TYR A 95 13.35 -3.49 -3.70
N GLU A 96 14.60 -3.20 -3.28
CA GLU A 96 15.44 -4.17 -2.58
C GLU A 96 14.74 -4.72 -1.32
N TYR A 97 14.21 -3.84 -0.47
CA TYR A 97 13.52 -4.24 0.76
C TYR A 97 12.24 -5.03 0.47
N ALA A 98 11.45 -4.59 -0.49
CA ALA A 98 10.23 -5.28 -0.87
C ALA A 98 10.52 -6.69 -1.42
N LEU A 99 11.53 -6.83 -2.29
CA LEU A 99 11.96 -8.13 -2.80
C LEU A 99 12.55 -9.01 -1.70
N ALA A 100 13.39 -8.47 -0.80
CA ALA A 100 13.97 -9.24 0.30
C ALA A 100 12.89 -9.81 1.24
N ILE A 101 11.90 -9.00 1.61
CA ILE A 101 10.76 -9.43 2.45
C ILE A 101 9.98 -10.55 1.74
N THR A 102 9.62 -10.34 0.49
CA THR A 102 8.75 -11.27 -0.25
C THR A 102 9.48 -12.56 -0.63
N GLN A 103 10.77 -12.51 -0.93
CA GLN A 103 11.61 -13.69 -1.13
C GLN A 103 11.76 -14.52 0.15
N TYR A 104 11.95 -13.84 1.30
CA TYR A 104 12.10 -14.53 2.59
C TYR A 104 10.85 -15.35 2.94
N VAL A 105 9.66 -14.81 2.70
CA VAL A 105 8.39 -15.52 2.95
C VAL A 105 7.93 -16.41 1.79
N LYS A 106 8.73 -16.49 0.71
CA LYS A 106 8.37 -17.21 -0.53
C LYS A 106 6.99 -16.78 -1.04
N TYR A 107 6.84 -15.46 -1.17
CA TYR A 107 5.57 -14.84 -1.55
C TYR A 107 5.11 -15.33 -2.92
N ASP A 108 3.81 -15.58 -3.03
CA ASP A 108 3.15 -16.07 -4.23
C ASP A 108 1.99 -15.16 -4.63
N ASN A 109 1.82 -14.96 -5.93
CA ASN A 109 0.79 -14.14 -6.55
C ASN A 109 1.04 -12.62 -6.37
N ALA A 110 0.01 -11.77 -6.57
CA ALA A 110 0.12 -10.32 -6.44
C ALA A 110 0.01 -9.85 -5.00
N GLY A 111 0.86 -8.93 -4.61
CA GLY A 111 0.85 -8.29 -3.30
C GLY A 111 1.54 -6.95 -3.32
N THR A 112 1.47 -6.24 -2.21
CA THR A 112 2.05 -4.91 -2.08
C THR A 112 2.76 -4.79 -0.75
N VAL A 113 3.99 -4.25 -0.76
CA VAL A 113 4.76 -3.93 0.43
C VAL A 113 4.67 -2.42 0.66
N GLU A 114 4.16 -2.01 1.83
CA GLU A 114 3.94 -0.61 2.17
C GLU A 114 5.02 -0.08 3.11
N PHE A 115 5.44 1.17 2.84
CA PHE A 115 6.47 1.88 3.58
C PHE A 115 6.05 3.32 3.88
N LEU A 116 6.60 3.87 4.97
CA LEU A 116 6.69 5.32 5.16
C LEU A 116 8.08 5.79 4.78
N VAL A 117 8.16 6.95 4.15
CA VAL A 117 9.43 7.61 3.82
C VAL A 117 9.38 9.02 4.39
N ASP A 118 10.29 9.34 5.32
CA ASP A 118 10.36 10.66 5.94
C ASP A 118 11.03 11.71 5.03
N SER A 119 11.15 12.95 5.51
CA SER A 119 11.76 14.06 4.77
C SER A 119 13.24 13.85 4.45
N ASP A 120 13.94 13.05 5.24
CA ASP A 120 15.35 12.69 5.04
C ASP A 120 15.52 11.46 4.16
N GLU A 121 14.41 10.94 3.61
CA GLU A 121 14.34 9.72 2.80
C GLU A 121 14.74 8.45 3.56
N ASN A 122 14.58 8.42 4.90
CA ASN A 122 14.63 7.18 5.65
C ASN A 122 13.36 6.37 5.40
N ILE A 123 13.55 5.06 5.24
CA ILE A 123 12.48 4.12 4.89
C ILE A 123 12.06 3.34 6.14
N TYR A 124 10.76 3.28 6.39
CA TYR A 124 10.16 2.51 7.48
C TYR A 124 9.11 1.57 6.92
N PHE A 125 9.25 0.28 7.21
CA PHE A 125 8.27 -0.73 6.82
C PHE A 125 6.96 -0.58 7.61
N ILE A 126 5.82 -0.74 6.95
CA ILE A 126 4.49 -0.75 7.59
C ILE A 126 3.93 -2.17 7.59
N GLU A 127 3.56 -2.65 6.40
CA GLU A 127 2.86 -3.92 6.26
C GLU A 127 3.02 -4.52 4.85
N VAL A 128 2.63 -5.78 4.71
CA VAL A 128 2.40 -6.42 3.43
C VAL A 128 0.91 -6.64 3.25
N ASN A 129 0.36 -6.20 2.13
CA ASN A 129 -1.00 -6.52 1.72
C ASN A 129 -0.98 -7.70 0.75
N PRO A 130 -1.31 -8.93 1.21
CA PRO A 130 -1.20 -10.14 0.39
C PRO A 130 -2.43 -10.29 -0.54
N ARG A 131 -2.67 -9.29 -1.35
CA ARG A 131 -3.81 -9.20 -2.27
C ARG A 131 -3.62 -8.08 -3.27
N ILE A 132 -4.42 -8.09 -4.33
CA ILE A 132 -4.57 -6.93 -5.21
C ILE A 132 -5.18 -5.74 -4.43
N GLN A 133 -4.77 -4.54 -4.74
CA GLN A 133 -5.30 -3.30 -4.16
C GLN A 133 -6.05 -2.48 -5.20
N VAL A 134 -6.89 -1.54 -4.75
CA VAL A 134 -7.70 -0.69 -5.63
C VAL A 134 -6.83 0.09 -6.60
N GLU A 135 -5.66 0.53 -6.16
CA GLU A 135 -4.68 1.37 -6.87
C GLU A 135 -3.78 0.61 -7.87
N HIS A 136 -3.99 -0.70 -8.08
CA HIS A 136 -3.19 -1.49 -9.02
C HIS A 136 -3.20 -0.92 -10.44
N THR A 137 -4.29 -0.28 -10.84
CA THR A 137 -4.49 0.22 -12.19
C THR A 137 -3.45 1.26 -12.63
N VAL A 138 -2.94 2.11 -11.71
CA VAL A 138 -1.86 3.06 -12.07
C VAL A 138 -0.55 2.34 -12.38
N THR A 139 -0.27 1.22 -11.70
CA THR A 139 0.88 0.36 -12.02
C THR A 139 0.72 -0.29 -13.40
N GLU A 140 -0.46 -0.82 -13.71
CA GLU A 140 -0.75 -1.40 -15.02
C GLU A 140 -0.57 -0.39 -16.14
N GLN A 141 -1.01 0.86 -15.94
CA GLN A 141 -0.86 1.93 -16.94
C GLN A 141 0.61 2.26 -17.23
N VAL A 142 1.48 2.29 -16.24
CA VAL A 142 2.89 2.66 -16.43
C VAL A 142 3.78 1.49 -16.83
N THR A 143 3.37 0.24 -16.54
CA THR A 143 4.18 -0.97 -16.85
C THR A 143 3.67 -1.73 -18.06
N GLY A 144 2.38 -1.62 -18.36
CA GLY A 144 1.73 -2.37 -19.44
C GLY A 144 1.34 -3.81 -19.07
N TYR A 145 1.57 -4.25 -17.82
CA TYR A 145 1.18 -5.58 -17.37
C TYR A 145 -0.20 -5.55 -16.71
N ASP A 146 -1.09 -6.43 -17.13
CA ASP A 146 -2.39 -6.69 -16.48
C ASP A 146 -2.18 -7.60 -15.27
N ILE A 147 -2.18 -6.99 -14.07
CA ILE A 147 -1.89 -7.69 -12.81
C ILE A 147 -3.00 -8.68 -12.47
N VAL A 148 -4.25 -8.33 -12.74
CA VAL A 148 -5.40 -9.20 -12.45
C VAL A 148 -5.37 -10.44 -13.36
N CYS A 149 -5.09 -10.26 -14.63
CA CYS A 149 -4.92 -11.36 -15.57
C CYS A 149 -3.73 -12.25 -15.16
N ALA A 150 -2.59 -11.65 -14.80
CA ALA A 150 -1.42 -12.37 -14.30
C ALA A 150 -1.75 -13.19 -13.04
N GLN A 151 -2.52 -12.64 -12.08
CA GLN A 151 -2.96 -13.37 -10.90
C GLN A 151 -3.73 -14.65 -11.24
N ILE A 152 -4.63 -14.56 -12.22
CA ILE A 152 -5.45 -15.72 -12.65
C ILE A 152 -4.55 -16.78 -13.27
N HIS A 153 -3.62 -16.39 -14.15
CA HIS A 153 -2.68 -17.32 -14.78
C HIS A 153 -1.73 -17.96 -13.77
N ILE A 154 -1.22 -17.21 -12.80
CA ILE A 154 -0.37 -17.75 -11.72
C ILE A 154 -1.17 -18.75 -10.88
N ALA A 155 -2.42 -18.44 -10.52
CA ALA A 155 -3.30 -19.35 -9.77
C ALA A 155 -3.60 -20.65 -10.55
N ASP A 156 -3.61 -20.59 -11.89
CA ASP A 156 -3.73 -21.75 -12.77
C ASP A 156 -2.38 -22.48 -13.02
N GLY A 157 -1.31 -22.06 -12.32
CA GLY A 157 0.01 -22.70 -12.37
C GLY A 157 0.98 -22.13 -13.40
N ALA A 158 0.71 -20.99 -14.03
CA ALA A 158 1.64 -20.36 -14.95
C ALA A 158 2.83 -19.76 -14.21
N ALA A 159 4.03 -19.90 -14.77
CA ALA A 159 5.21 -19.17 -14.34
C ALA A 159 5.21 -17.74 -14.89
N LEU A 160 5.95 -16.81 -14.26
CA LEU A 160 6.08 -15.43 -14.75
C LEU A 160 6.62 -15.37 -16.19
N ASN A 161 7.52 -16.26 -16.56
CA ASN A 161 8.09 -16.35 -17.90
C ASN A 161 7.25 -17.14 -18.91
N SER A 162 6.02 -17.53 -18.55
CA SER A 162 5.10 -18.19 -19.47
C SER A 162 4.64 -17.26 -20.60
N PRO A 163 4.18 -17.78 -21.74
CA PRO A 163 3.61 -16.96 -22.82
C PRO A 163 2.36 -16.18 -22.44
N MET A 164 1.78 -16.44 -21.26
CA MET A 164 0.58 -15.78 -20.76
C MET A 164 0.90 -14.51 -19.96
N ILE A 165 2.14 -14.39 -19.43
CA ILE A 165 2.58 -13.29 -18.56
C ILE A 165 3.78 -12.56 -19.17
N GLU A 166 4.73 -13.30 -19.77
CA GLU A 166 5.88 -12.78 -20.52
C GLU A 166 6.88 -11.95 -19.69
N ILE A 167 7.06 -12.25 -18.41
CA ILE A 167 8.06 -11.64 -17.54
C ILE A 167 9.22 -12.63 -17.36
N TYR A 168 10.31 -12.48 -18.11
CA TYR A 168 11.48 -13.36 -18.04
C TYR A 168 12.49 -12.92 -16.99
N SER A 169 12.53 -11.62 -16.71
CA SER A 169 13.40 -11.01 -15.70
C SER A 169 12.88 -9.66 -15.23
N GLN A 170 13.42 -9.14 -14.12
CA GLN A 170 13.12 -7.78 -13.67
C GLN A 170 13.44 -6.71 -14.74
N ALA A 171 14.43 -6.96 -15.59
CA ALA A 171 14.85 -6.01 -16.62
C ALA A 171 13.84 -5.85 -17.77
N ASP A 172 12.92 -6.80 -17.94
CA ASP A 172 11.87 -6.71 -18.98
C ASP A 172 10.78 -5.71 -18.58
N ILE A 173 10.65 -5.44 -17.28
CA ILE A 173 9.63 -4.56 -16.75
C ILE A 173 10.13 -3.11 -16.85
N GLN A 174 9.45 -2.31 -17.65
CA GLN A 174 9.77 -0.89 -17.84
C GLN A 174 8.62 -0.03 -17.33
N CYS A 175 8.97 1.01 -16.58
CA CYS A 175 8.03 2.04 -16.18
C CYS A 175 8.06 3.20 -17.20
N ARG A 176 6.91 3.54 -17.79
CA ARG A 176 6.79 4.56 -18.84
C ARG A 176 5.74 5.59 -18.45
N GLY A 177 6.17 6.85 -18.42
CA GLY A 177 5.27 7.98 -18.12
C GLY A 177 4.81 8.00 -16.66
N PHE A 178 3.63 8.56 -16.44
CA PHE A 178 2.98 8.66 -15.14
C PHE A 178 1.49 8.33 -15.28
N ALA A 179 0.93 7.73 -14.24
CA ALA A 179 -0.50 7.51 -14.10
C ALA A 179 -0.99 8.02 -12.76
N ILE A 180 -2.21 8.55 -12.73
CA ILE A 180 -2.87 9.06 -11.54
C ILE A 180 -4.25 8.43 -11.43
N GLN A 181 -4.58 7.92 -10.25
CA GLN A 181 -5.92 7.48 -9.90
C GLN A 181 -6.48 8.38 -8.80
N CYS A 182 -7.75 8.75 -8.93
CA CYS A 182 -8.49 9.44 -7.90
C CYS A 182 -9.68 8.60 -7.46
N ARG A 183 -9.88 8.49 -6.14
CA ARG A 183 -11.07 7.85 -5.57
C ARG A 183 -12.16 8.90 -5.38
N ILE A 184 -13.26 8.71 -6.10
CA ILE A 184 -14.44 9.56 -5.97
C ILE A 184 -15.43 8.86 -5.06
N THR A 185 -15.74 9.49 -3.93
CA THR A 185 -16.68 8.98 -2.94
C THR A 185 -17.83 9.96 -2.75
N THR A 186 -19.03 9.43 -2.51
CA THR A 186 -20.20 10.24 -2.16
C THR A 186 -20.25 10.43 -0.65
N GLU A 187 -20.11 11.66 -0.19
CA GLU A 187 -20.04 12.01 1.22
C GLU A 187 -20.75 13.35 1.46
N ASP A 188 -21.30 13.51 2.64
CA ASP A 188 -21.95 14.75 3.07
C ASP A 188 -20.95 15.68 3.79
N PRO A 189 -20.48 16.77 3.15
CA PRO A 189 -19.54 17.71 3.76
C PRO A 189 -20.08 18.44 4.98
N GLU A 190 -21.39 18.66 5.04
CA GLU A 190 -22.04 19.36 6.15
C GLU A 190 -22.18 18.48 7.39
N ASN A 191 -22.12 17.16 7.21
CA ASN A 191 -22.24 16.17 8.27
C ASN A 191 -20.93 15.40 8.50
N ASP A 192 -19.81 16.13 8.57
CA ASP A 192 -18.49 15.60 8.85
C ASP A 192 -18.05 14.51 7.85
N PHE A 193 -18.39 14.68 6.57
CA PHE A 193 -18.07 13.75 5.48
C PHE A 193 -18.50 12.30 5.78
N LYS A 194 -19.66 12.12 6.40
CA LYS A 194 -20.26 10.79 6.51
C LYS A 194 -20.61 10.26 5.13
N PRO A 195 -20.46 8.94 4.91
CA PRO A 195 -20.92 8.34 3.66
C PRO A 195 -22.35 8.69 3.36
N ASP A 196 -22.62 9.19 2.17
CA ASP A 196 -23.96 9.48 1.69
C ASP A 196 -24.47 8.32 0.84
N TYR A 197 -25.69 7.87 1.14
CA TYR A 197 -26.34 6.76 0.47
C TYR A 197 -27.44 7.31 -0.42
N GLY A 198 -27.13 7.49 -1.69
CA GLY A 198 -28.08 7.99 -2.66
C GLY A 198 -27.92 7.33 -4.03
N THR A 199 -28.85 7.63 -4.92
CA THR A 199 -28.75 7.23 -6.34
C THR A 199 -27.92 8.27 -7.09
N ILE A 200 -26.84 7.84 -7.75
CA ILE A 200 -26.09 8.71 -8.66
C ILE A 200 -26.97 9.02 -9.86
N ILE A 201 -27.38 10.29 -10.00
CA ILE A 201 -28.26 10.75 -11.09
C ILE A 201 -27.48 10.99 -12.36
N ALA A 202 -26.23 11.45 -12.25
CA ALA A 202 -25.35 11.68 -13.39
C ALA A 202 -23.88 11.45 -12.98
N TYR A 203 -23.14 10.73 -13.81
CA TYR A 203 -21.69 10.56 -13.70
C TYR A 203 -21.06 10.79 -15.08
N ARG A 204 -20.08 11.68 -15.15
CA ARG A 204 -19.34 11.97 -16.39
C ARG A 204 -17.85 11.87 -16.10
N ASN A 205 -17.19 11.03 -16.84
CA ASN A 205 -15.72 11.01 -16.91
C ASN A 205 -15.25 12.08 -17.88
N ALA A 206 -14.06 12.62 -17.64
CA ALA A 206 -13.37 13.49 -18.59
C ALA A 206 -12.98 12.72 -19.85
#